data_3c7efe8c4ad6e5b8cf32b7e6389bbfd0
#
_entry.id   3c7efe8c4ad6e5b8cf32b7e6389bbfd0
#
_cell.length_a   1.000
_cell.length_b   1.000
_cell.length_c   1.000
_cell.angle_alpha   90.00
_cell.angle_beta   90.00
_cell.angle_gamma   90.00
#
_symmetry.space_group_name_H-M   'P 1'
#
loop_
_entity.id
_entity.type
_entity.pdbx_description
1 polymer ?
#
loop_
_entity_poly.entity_id
_entity_poly.type
_entity_poly.pdbx_seq_one_letter_code
_entity_poly.pdbx_strand_id
1 'polypeptide(L)'
;MVIRRSAMALGFAAALVCSVILSAQGERKLNDNEKKEFQAIVKVVDGPASGQPTTNEMGLAWVHSDLLKAQGNMQYVPFTVSLDTSKFTSKTAALYWRVVAKNAEAAKDNKKKGYAYEDLTNVNLEGTSGIATVHRSFTVTPGAYDVILVAKEPPAKDKKAPAPKMSMIHQDIDIPDLWNGELTTSTVIIAKSIEPLAAPLTPQQQAERPYAMGTMEIVPLLGSRFTKQTELSTFMLIYNAKTDAANKPDVTVEYNFYAKQGGAEKFFNKTNPQALNAQTLPPQFDFAAGHQLQSGQAVPLATFPEGDYRLEIKVTDKIASKTITRDINFTVAGS
;
A
#
# COMPACT_ATOMS: atom_id res chain seq x y z
N MET A 1 9.69 46.89 -6.88
CA MET A 1 10.67 45.81 -6.55
C MET A 1 9.88 44.50 -6.40
N VAL A 2 9.76 43.79 -7.51
CA VAL A 2 8.91 42.59 -7.60
C VAL A 2 9.77 41.37 -7.27
N ILE A 3 9.58 40.79 -6.13
CA ILE A 3 10.23 39.52 -5.74
C ILE A 3 9.47 38.39 -6.43
N ARG A 4 10.01 37.92 -7.55
CA ARG A 4 9.62 36.66 -8.17
C ARG A 4 10.09 35.52 -7.23
N ARG A 5 9.22 34.98 -6.44
CA ARG A 5 9.39 33.65 -5.81
C ARG A 5 9.06 32.61 -6.87
N SER A 6 10.09 32.05 -7.45
CA SER A 6 9.99 30.87 -8.32
C SER A 6 9.47 29.71 -7.47
N ALA A 7 8.22 29.33 -7.69
CA ALA A 7 7.72 28.03 -7.26
C ALA A 7 8.52 26.98 -8.05
N MET A 8 9.51 26.35 -7.42
CA MET A 8 10.11 25.14 -7.93
C MET A 8 9.01 24.06 -7.88
N ALA A 9 8.32 23.90 -9.01
CA ALA A 9 7.69 22.63 -9.31
C ALA A 9 8.84 21.63 -9.42
N LEU A 10 9.09 20.88 -8.35
CA LEU A 10 9.89 19.67 -8.41
C LEU A 10 9.12 18.67 -9.28
N GLY A 11 9.28 18.83 -10.59
CA GLY A 11 8.93 17.80 -11.54
C GLY A 11 9.81 16.61 -11.21
N PHE A 12 9.21 15.54 -10.68
CA PHE A 12 9.84 14.23 -10.56
C PHE A 12 10.12 13.69 -11.98
N ALA A 13 11.10 14.25 -12.66
CA ALA A 13 11.70 13.72 -13.87
C ALA A 13 12.95 12.90 -13.52
N ALA A 14 12.89 12.14 -12.45
CA ALA A 14 13.82 11.04 -12.25
C ALA A 14 13.04 9.75 -12.55
N ALA A 15 12.93 9.40 -13.82
CA ALA A 15 12.57 8.06 -14.22
C ALA A 15 13.70 7.13 -13.77
N LEU A 16 13.65 6.75 -12.50
CA LEU A 16 14.44 5.65 -11.98
C LEU A 16 13.96 4.39 -12.71
N VAL A 17 14.85 3.87 -13.54
CA VAL A 17 14.75 2.56 -14.16
C VAL A 17 14.84 1.52 -13.02
N CYS A 18 13.73 1.31 -12.33
CA CYS A 18 13.62 0.26 -11.34
C CYS A 18 12.72 -0.81 -11.93
N SER A 19 13.31 -1.90 -12.37
CA SER A 19 12.60 -3.18 -12.39
C SER A 19 12.28 -3.51 -10.94
N VAL A 20 11.07 -3.14 -10.50
CA VAL A 20 10.55 -3.54 -9.19
C VAL A 20 10.24 -5.02 -9.29
N ILE A 21 11.26 -5.83 -9.04
CA ILE A 21 11.10 -7.25 -8.83
C ILE A 21 10.54 -7.39 -7.41
N LEU A 22 9.23 -7.21 -7.27
CA LEU A 22 8.52 -7.66 -6.08
C LEU A 22 8.49 -9.19 -6.15
N SER A 23 9.55 -9.81 -5.67
CA SER A 23 9.64 -11.27 -5.54
C SER A 23 8.58 -11.71 -4.55
N ALA A 24 7.86 -12.79 -4.88
CA ALA A 24 7.13 -13.53 -3.86
C ALA A 24 8.11 -13.81 -2.71
N GLN A 25 7.78 -13.35 -1.51
CA GLN A 25 8.64 -13.54 -0.34
C GLN A 25 8.86 -15.05 -0.16
N GLY A 26 10.11 -15.50 -0.28
CA GLY A 26 10.49 -16.85 0.08
C GLY A 26 10.17 -17.09 1.56
N GLU A 27 9.68 -18.27 1.92
CA GLU A 27 9.37 -18.64 3.30
C GLU A 27 10.58 -18.33 4.20
N ARG A 28 10.43 -17.35 5.09
CA ARG A 28 11.45 -17.01 6.10
C ARG A 28 11.60 -18.19 7.05
N LYS A 29 12.84 -18.65 7.29
CA LYS A 29 13.08 -19.67 8.30
C LYS A 29 12.82 -19.10 9.70
N LEU A 30 11.77 -19.58 10.34
CA LEU A 30 11.45 -19.24 11.72
C LEU A 30 12.46 -19.90 12.68
N ASN A 31 12.89 -19.18 13.70
CA ASN A 31 13.63 -19.78 14.82
C ASN A 31 12.71 -20.64 15.71
N ASP A 32 13.27 -21.37 16.68
CA ASP A 32 12.49 -22.33 17.46
C ASP A 32 11.42 -21.68 18.36
N ASN A 33 11.65 -20.46 18.82
CA ASN A 33 10.64 -19.72 19.59
C ASN A 33 9.53 -19.21 18.68
N GLU A 34 9.87 -18.70 17.51
CA GLU A 34 8.91 -18.30 16.49
C GLU A 34 8.07 -19.47 15.99
N LYS A 35 8.65 -20.65 15.82
CA LYS A 35 7.91 -21.89 15.48
C LYS A 35 6.88 -22.26 16.54
N LYS A 36 7.24 -22.19 17.81
CA LYS A 36 6.30 -22.46 18.92
C LYS A 36 5.16 -21.43 18.96
N GLU A 37 5.50 -20.17 18.78
CA GLU A 37 4.54 -19.07 18.71
C GLU A 37 3.59 -19.24 17.53
N PHE A 38 4.14 -19.52 16.36
CA PHE A 38 3.39 -19.82 15.14
C PHE A 38 2.41 -20.97 15.34
N GLN A 39 2.87 -22.10 15.90
CA GLN A 39 2.01 -23.26 16.19
C GLN A 39 0.89 -22.91 17.17
N ALA A 40 1.17 -22.11 18.19
CA ALA A 40 0.16 -21.69 19.16
C ALA A 40 -0.91 -20.81 18.51
N ILE A 41 -0.54 -19.90 17.60
CA ILE A 41 -1.48 -19.06 16.86
C ILE A 41 -2.29 -19.88 15.86
N VAL A 42 -1.64 -20.73 15.06
CA VAL A 42 -2.28 -21.61 14.07
C VAL A 42 -3.34 -22.49 14.73
N LYS A 43 -3.05 -23.04 15.91
CA LYS A 43 -4.02 -23.84 16.66
C LYS A 43 -5.30 -23.07 17.00
N VAL A 44 -5.22 -21.77 17.23
CA VAL A 44 -6.38 -20.90 17.47
C VAL A 44 -7.10 -20.59 16.16
N VAL A 45 -6.34 -20.23 15.12
CA VAL A 45 -6.88 -19.90 13.78
C VAL A 45 -7.59 -21.11 13.14
N ASP A 46 -7.07 -22.32 13.32
CA ASP A 46 -7.67 -23.57 12.80
C ASP A 46 -8.72 -24.16 13.74
N GLY A 47 -8.88 -23.63 14.94
CA GLY A 47 -9.77 -24.15 15.96
C GLY A 47 -11.25 -23.78 15.74
N PRO A 48 -12.18 -24.41 16.51
CA PRO A 48 -13.62 -24.10 16.40
C PRO A 48 -13.97 -22.64 16.68
N ALA A 49 -13.08 -21.92 17.35
CA ALA A 49 -13.23 -20.49 17.65
C ALA A 49 -12.88 -19.57 16.47
N SER A 50 -12.34 -20.08 15.36
CA SER A 50 -11.93 -19.27 14.21
C SER A 50 -13.07 -18.47 13.57
N GLY A 51 -14.30 -18.95 13.65
CA GLY A 51 -15.50 -18.26 13.17
C GLY A 51 -16.29 -17.50 14.23
N GLN A 52 -15.82 -17.44 15.49
CA GLN A 52 -16.48 -16.71 16.56
C GLN A 52 -15.84 -15.33 16.78
N PRO A 53 -16.61 -14.29 17.17
CA PRO A 53 -16.05 -13.02 17.57
C PRO A 53 -15.03 -13.23 18.68
N THR A 54 -13.77 -12.98 18.39
CA THR A 54 -12.72 -12.97 19.40
C THR A 54 -12.66 -11.61 20.07
N THR A 55 -12.30 -11.58 21.35
CA THR A 55 -12.08 -10.32 22.04
C THR A 55 -10.87 -9.61 21.41
N ASN A 56 -11.07 -8.36 20.98
CA ASN A 56 -9.97 -7.53 20.48
C ASN A 56 -9.33 -6.74 21.63
N GLU A 57 -8.71 -7.47 22.56
CA GLU A 57 -8.15 -6.92 23.79
C GLU A 57 -6.98 -5.96 23.53
N MET A 58 -6.30 -6.12 22.41
CA MET A 58 -5.08 -5.37 22.08
C MET A 58 -5.34 -4.20 21.12
N GLY A 59 -6.59 -3.94 20.73
CA GLY A 59 -6.95 -2.87 19.79
C GLY A 59 -6.31 -3.05 18.42
N LEU A 60 -6.16 -4.30 17.96
CA LEU A 60 -5.73 -4.61 16.60
C LEU A 60 -6.77 -4.12 15.60
N ALA A 61 -6.35 -3.35 14.60
CA ALA A 61 -7.23 -2.92 13.52
C ALA A 61 -6.52 -2.91 12.17
N TRP A 62 -7.25 -3.26 11.12
CA TRP A 62 -6.84 -2.99 9.76
C TRP A 62 -7.02 -1.51 9.46
N VAL A 63 -5.98 -0.85 8.96
CA VAL A 63 -5.99 0.60 8.70
C VAL A 63 -6.08 0.91 7.22
N HIS A 64 -5.25 0.25 6.42
CA HIS A 64 -5.11 0.55 4.99
C HIS A 64 -4.44 -0.59 4.24
N SER A 65 -4.70 -0.66 2.93
CA SER A 65 -3.95 -1.50 2.01
C SER A 65 -3.87 -0.87 0.62
N ASP A 66 -2.80 -1.19 -0.08
CA ASP A 66 -2.58 -0.80 -1.46
C ASP A 66 -2.43 -2.02 -2.35
N LEU A 67 -2.57 -1.82 -3.67
CA LEU A 67 -2.53 -2.86 -4.67
C LEU A 67 -1.51 -2.50 -5.75
N LEU A 68 -0.54 -3.38 -5.98
CA LEU A 68 0.46 -3.26 -7.02
C LEU A 68 0.62 -4.59 -7.77
N LYS A 69 1.18 -4.56 -8.98
CA LYS A 69 1.61 -5.79 -9.66
C LYS A 69 2.80 -6.42 -8.95
N ALA A 70 2.81 -7.75 -8.88
CA ALA A 70 3.97 -8.56 -8.56
C ALA A 70 4.32 -9.49 -9.73
N GLN A 71 5.46 -10.17 -9.68
CA GLN A 71 5.83 -11.16 -10.70
C GLN A 71 4.88 -12.35 -10.74
N GLY A 72 4.83 -13.06 -11.85
CA GLY A 72 4.06 -14.29 -12.00
C GLY A 72 2.55 -14.09 -12.02
N ASN A 73 2.08 -12.96 -12.57
CA ASN A 73 0.66 -12.59 -12.59
C ASN A 73 0.03 -12.48 -11.19
N MET A 74 0.86 -12.22 -10.19
CA MET A 74 0.43 -12.00 -8.82
C MET A 74 0.15 -10.52 -8.56
N GLN A 75 -0.59 -10.26 -7.47
CA GLN A 75 -0.83 -8.94 -6.93
C GLN A 75 -0.06 -8.81 -5.61
N TYR A 76 0.67 -7.73 -5.45
CA TYR A 76 1.35 -7.35 -4.21
C TYR A 76 0.46 -6.41 -3.40
N VAL A 77 0.24 -6.75 -2.16
CA VAL A 77 -0.68 -6.05 -1.26
C VAL A 77 0.08 -5.61 -0.01
N PRO A 78 0.72 -4.43 -0.03
CA PRO A 78 1.18 -3.81 1.20
C PRO A 78 -0.03 -3.37 2.02
N PHE A 79 0.01 -3.63 3.31
CA PHE A 79 -1.06 -3.26 4.24
C PHE A 79 -0.50 -2.67 5.54
N THR A 80 -1.36 -1.96 6.23
CA THR A 80 -1.05 -1.35 7.53
C THR A 80 -2.08 -1.80 8.56
N VAL A 81 -1.58 -2.23 9.71
CA VAL A 81 -2.42 -2.47 10.90
C VAL A 81 -2.02 -1.51 12.01
N SER A 82 -2.94 -1.26 12.93
CA SER A 82 -2.68 -0.52 14.16
C SER A 82 -2.84 -1.42 15.39
N LEU A 83 -2.06 -1.09 16.44
CA LEU A 83 -2.06 -1.72 17.74
C LEU A 83 -2.12 -0.62 18.81
N ASP A 84 -3.01 -0.77 19.80
CA ASP A 84 -3.09 0.17 20.92
C ASP A 84 -2.07 -0.24 21.99
N THR A 85 -0.91 0.43 22.03
CA THR A 85 0.21 0.09 22.92
C THR A 85 -0.16 0.17 24.39
N SER A 86 -1.18 0.95 24.76
CA SER A 86 -1.64 1.06 26.16
C SER A 86 -2.26 -0.24 26.68
N LYS A 87 -2.66 -1.13 25.78
CA LYS A 87 -3.30 -2.42 26.10
C LYS A 87 -2.31 -3.57 26.25
N PHE A 88 -1.04 -3.33 25.92
CA PHE A 88 0.03 -4.32 26.02
C PHE A 88 0.73 -4.28 27.38
N THR A 89 1.11 -5.46 27.86
CA THR A 89 1.99 -5.61 29.03
C THR A 89 3.43 -5.88 28.60
N SER A 90 3.63 -6.32 27.37
CA SER A 90 4.92 -6.59 26.75
C SER A 90 5.35 -5.47 25.81
N LYS A 91 6.66 -5.29 25.66
CA LYS A 91 7.27 -4.40 24.67
C LYS A 91 7.35 -5.00 23.27
N THR A 92 6.92 -6.23 23.09
CA THR A 92 6.91 -6.93 21.82
C THR A 92 5.60 -7.68 21.64
N ALA A 93 5.19 -7.90 20.38
CA ALA A 93 4.07 -8.73 20.03
C ALA A 93 4.39 -9.57 18.79
N ALA A 94 3.86 -10.78 18.71
CA ALA A 94 3.77 -11.52 17.46
C ALA A 94 2.60 -10.97 16.65
N LEU A 95 2.85 -10.61 15.39
CA LEU A 95 1.83 -10.28 14.39
C LEU A 95 1.82 -11.40 13.35
N TYR A 96 0.70 -12.05 13.21
CA TYR A 96 0.46 -13.13 12.24
C TYR A 96 -0.64 -12.71 11.28
N TRP A 97 -0.52 -13.11 10.01
CA TRP A 97 -1.59 -12.97 9.04
C TRP A 97 -1.67 -14.16 8.12
N ARG A 98 -2.90 -14.55 7.82
CA ARG A 98 -3.23 -15.62 6.87
C ARG A 98 -4.26 -15.09 5.89
N VAL A 99 -4.05 -15.35 4.60
CA VAL A 99 -4.95 -14.94 3.52
C VAL A 99 -5.66 -16.16 2.97
N VAL A 100 -6.96 -16.23 3.15
CA VAL A 100 -7.80 -17.37 2.78
C VAL A 100 -8.69 -16.98 1.60
N ALA A 101 -8.66 -17.76 0.53
CA ALA A 101 -9.51 -17.54 -0.62
C ALA A 101 -10.99 -17.78 -0.29
N LYS A 102 -11.86 -16.84 -0.61
CA LYS A 102 -13.32 -16.94 -0.41
C LYS A 102 -14.04 -17.65 -1.53
N ASN A 103 -13.40 -17.77 -2.72
CA ASN A 103 -13.98 -18.41 -3.89
C ASN A 103 -13.06 -19.50 -4.45
N ALA A 104 -13.64 -20.41 -5.23
CA ALA A 104 -12.93 -21.55 -5.81
C ALA A 104 -11.85 -21.14 -6.82
N GLU A 105 -11.96 -19.96 -7.41
CA GLU A 105 -11.00 -19.46 -8.40
C GLU A 105 -9.70 -19.02 -7.75
N ALA A 106 -9.77 -18.24 -6.69
CA ALA A 106 -8.60 -17.84 -5.88
C ALA A 106 -8.00 -19.03 -5.11
N ALA A 107 -8.75 -20.09 -4.87
CA ALA A 107 -8.29 -21.30 -4.19
C ALA A 107 -7.54 -22.29 -5.09
N LYS A 108 -7.56 -22.11 -6.42
CA LYS A 108 -6.99 -23.10 -7.38
C LYS A 108 -5.51 -23.39 -7.16
N ASP A 109 -4.73 -22.37 -6.82
CA ASP A 109 -3.28 -22.49 -6.65
C ASP A 109 -2.84 -23.02 -5.28
N ASN A 110 -3.76 -23.12 -4.30
CA ASN A 110 -3.44 -23.39 -2.90
C ASN A 110 -4.12 -24.64 -2.30
N LYS A 111 -4.56 -25.59 -3.15
CA LYS A 111 -5.31 -26.80 -2.73
C LYS A 111 -4.64 -27.63 -1.63
N LYS A 112 -3.31 -27.56 -1.46
CA LYS A 112 -2.58 -28.35 -0.46
C LYS A 112 -2.53 -27.70 0.92
N LYS A 113 -2.52 -26.36 1.01
CA LYS A 113 -2.37 -25.62 2.28
C LYS A 113 -3.70 -25.08 2.83
N GLY A 114 -4.73 -24.89 1.98
CA GLY A 114 -6.03 -24.33 2.38
C GLY A 114 -6.02 -22.79 2.55
N TYR A 115 -4.90 -22.12 2.26
CA TYR A 115 -4.74 -20.67 2.28
C TYR A 115 -3.77 -20.20 1.18
N ALA A 116 -3.95 -18.94 0.73
CA ALA A 116 -3.14 -18.36 -0.33
C ALA A 116 -1.79 -17.83 0.17
N TYR A 117 -1.77 -17.29 1.39
CA TYR A 117 -0.56 -16.74 2.00
C TYR A 117 -0.63 -16.86 3.53
N GLU A 118 0.52 -16.98 4.16
CA GLU A 118 0.64 -17.03 5.62
C GLU A 118 2.03 -16.56 6.05
N ASP A 119 2.11 -15.70 7.06
CA ASP A 119 3.38 -15.28 7.64
C ASP A 119 3.21 -14.83 9.11
N LEU A 120 4.34 -14.69 9.79
CA LEU A 120 4.44 -14.23 11.17
C LEU A 120 5.67 -13.37 11.35
N THR A 121 5.55 -12.28 12.09
CA THR A 121 6.67 -11.42 12.47
C THR A 121 6.58 -11.02 13.94
N ASN A 122 7.70 -10.67 14.54
CA ASN A 122 7.73 -10.02 15.84
C ASN A 122 7.79 -8.50 15.64
N VAL A 123 6.90 -7.79 16.31
CA VAL A 123 6.81 -6.33 16.31
C VAL A 123 7.43 -5.80 17.59
N ASN A 124 8.37 -4.87 17.46
CA ASN A 124 8.89 -4.12 18.60
C ASN A 124 7.98 -2.90 18.85
N LEU A 125 7.44 -2.81 20.05
CA LEU A 125 6.58 -1.71 20.53
C LEU A 125 7.33 -0.78 21.49
N GLU A 126 8.63 -1.03 21.76
CA GLU A 126 9.42 -0.23 22.66
C GLU A 126 9.58 1.22 22.17
N GLY A 127 9.34 2.17 23.04
CA GLY A 127 9.41 3.60 22.70
C GLY A 127 8.19 4.15 21.95
N THR A 128 7.21 3.30 21.59
CA THR A 128 5.95 3.73 20.99
C THR A 128 4.90 3.94 22.08
N SER A 129 4.23 5.09 22.07
CA SER A 129 3.09 5.39 22.95
C SER A 129 1.82 5.63 22.14
N GLY A 130 0.68 5.18 22.64
CA GLY A 130 -0.62 5.32 21.96
C GLY A 130 -0.80 4.25 20.86
N ILE A 131 -1.00 4.68 19.64
CA ILE A 131 -1.26 3.78 18.50
C ILE A 131 0.06 3.52 17.76
N ALA A 132 0.49 2.26 17.75
CA ALA A 132 1.57 1.77 16.88
C ALA A 132 1.01 1.37 15.52
N THR A 133 1.67 1.75 14.43
CA THR A 133 1.35 1.31 13.07
C THR A 133 2.42 0.34 12.57
N VAL A 134 1.99 -0.75 11.94
CA VAL A 134 2.86 -1.80 11.42
C VAL A 134 2.51 -2.04 9.97
N HIS A 135 3.51 -1.91 9.09
CA HIS A 135 3.35 -2.16 7.66
C HIS A 135 3.87 -3.56 7.33
N ARG A 136 3.08 -4.35 6.62
CA ARG A 136 3.44 -5.67 6.12
C ARG A 136 2.85 -5.85 4.73
N SER A 137 3.08 -7.00 4.13
CA SER A 137 2.54 -7.30 2.80
C SER A 137 2.26 -8.79 2.63
N PHE A 138 1.51 -9.09 1.60
CA PHE A 138 1.36 -10.43 1.05
C PHE A 138 1.24 -10.35 -0.47
N THR A 139 1.35 -11.49 -1.12
CA THR A 139 1.24 -11.62 -2.57
C THR A 139 0.28 -12.74 -2.90
N VAL A 140 -0.73 -12.45 -3.71
CA VAL A 140 -1.78 -13.41 -4.08
C VAL A 140 -2.21 -13.23 -5.54
N THR A 141 -2.90 -14.22 -6.09
CA THR A 141 -3.62 -14.11 -7.36
C THR A 141 -4.86 -13.20 -7.22
N PRO A 142 -5.45 -12.71 -8.33
CA PRO A 142 -6.73 -11.99 -8.27
C PRO A 142 -7.83 -12.83 -7.63
N GLY A 143 -8.71 -12.20 -6.85
CA GLY A 143 -9.84 -12.88 -6.21
C GLY A 143 -10.33 -12.21 -4.94
N ALA A 144 -11.34 -12.80 -4.32
CA ALA A 144 -11.87 -12.38 -3.03
C ALA A 144 -11.23 -13.19 -1.90
N TYR A 145 -10.78 -12.51 -0.85
CA TYR A 145 -10.05 -13.10 0.27
C TYR A 145 -10.58 -12.64 1.62
N ASP A 146 -10.41 -13.48 2.61
CA ASP A 146 -10.48 -13.16 4.03
C ASP A 146 -9.05 -13.12 4.58
N VAL A 147 -8.62 -11.99 5.12
CA VAL A 147 -7.34 -11.83 5.79
C VAL A 147 -7.55 -11.95 7.29
N ILE A 148 -7.10 -13.07 7.85
CA ILE A 148 -7.12 -13.34 9.28
C ILE A 148 -5.86 -12.73 9.89
N LEU A 149 -6.03 -11.78 10.79
CA LEU A 149 -4.94 -11.09 11.50
C LEU A 149 -4.97 -11.49 12.97
N VAL A 150 -3.82 -11.85 13.52
CA VAL A 150 -3.66 -12.13 14.95
C VAL A 150 -2.50 -11.32 15.52
N ALA A 151 -2.76 -10.59 16.60
CA ALA A 151 -1.72 -10.02 17.43
C ALA A 151 -1.69 -10.79 18.77
N LYS A 152 -0.51 -11.16 19.25
CA LYS A 152 -0.35 -11.94 20.48
C LYS A 152 0.88 -11.50 21.27
N GLU A 153 0.72 -11.33 22.58
CA GLU A 153 1.86 -11.12 23.48
C GLU A 153 2.70 -12.38 23.62
N PRO A 154 4.02 -12.26 23.82
CA PRO A 154 4.86 -13.39 24.15
C PRO A 154 4.44 -14.00 25.48
N PRO A 155 4.66 -15.30 25.71
CA PRO A 155 4.37 -15.93 26.99
C PRO A 155 5.24 -15.29 28.09
N ALA A 156 4.64 -15.05 29.26
CA ALA A 156 5.37 -14.57 30.40
C ALA A 156 6.41 -15.60 30.87
N LYS A 157 7.53 -15.12 31.43
CA LYS A 157 8.56 -16.01 31.98
C LYS A 157 8.08 -16.74 33.24
N ASP A 158 7.18 -16.14 34.01
CA ASP A 158 6.56 -16.77 35.19
C ASP A 158 5.40 -17.65 34.73
N LYS A 159 5.46 -18.95 35.09
CA LYS A 159 4.42 -19.93 34.81
C LYS A 159 3.09 -19.64 35.50
N LYS A 160 3.08 -18.81 36.53
CA LYS A 160 1.87 -18.38 37.27
C LYS A 160 1.25 -17.11 36.69
N ALA A 161 1.90 -16.47 35.72
CA ALA A 161 1.34 -15.30 35.07
C ALA A 161 0.07 -15.64 34.28
N PRO A 162 -0.85 -14.69 34.09
CA PRO A 162 -2.01 -14.86 33.21
C PRO A 162 -1.60 -15.29 31.80
N ALA A 163 -2.52 -15.94 31.09
CA ALA A 163 -2.32 -16.28 29.69
C ALA A 163 -2.01 -15.01 28.88
N PRO A 164 -1.12 -15.09 27.87
CA PRO A 164 -0.79 -13.94 27.01
C PRO A 164 -2.05 -13.41 26.34
N LYS A 165 -2.21 -12.10 26.28
CA LYS A 165 -3.29 -11.47 25.54
C LYS A 165 -3.18 -11.79 24.05
N MET A 166 -4.31 -11.91 23.39
CA MET A 166 -4.40 -12.17 21.96
C MET A 166 -5.62 -11.47 21.38
N SER A 167 -5.46 -10.89 20.21
CA SER A 167 -6.54 -10.33 19.40
C SER A 167 -6.55 -10.99 18.03
N MET A 168 -7.73 -11.30 17.52
CA MET A 168 -7.90 -11.79 16.16
C MET A 168 -8.99 -10.96 15.48
N ILE A 169 -8.72 -10.54 14.25
CA ILE A 169 -9.70 -9.85 13.40
C ILE A 169 -9.71 -10.46 12.01
N HIS A 170 -10.80 -10.28 11.30
CA HIS A 170 -10.99 -10.66 9.91
C HIS A 170 -11.17 -9.41 9.05
N GLN A 171 -10.51 -9.38 7.90
CA GLN A 171 -10.62 -8.32 6.92
C GLN A 171 -10.91 -8.90 5.54
N ASP A 172 -12.08 -8.60 5.02
CA ASP A 172 -12.43 -8.93 3.63
C ASP A 172 -11.68 -7.99 2.68
N ILE A 173 -11.14 -8.56 1.61
CA ILE A 173 -10.46 -7.80 0.55
C ILE A 173 -10.72 -8.42 -0.81
N ASP A 174 -11.05 -7.57 -1.78
CA ASP A 174 -11.18 -7.94 -3.19
C ASP A 174 -9.93 -7.49 -3.96
N ILE A 175 -9.25 -8.43 -4.59
CA ILE A 175 -8.01 -8.22 -5.32
C ILE A 175 -8.30 -8.29 -6.82
N PRO A 176 -8.31 -7.13 -7.54
CA PRO A 176 -8.54 -7.09 -8.97
C PRO A 176 -7.37 -7.69 -9.76
N ASP A 177 -7.64 -8.13 -10.97
CA ASP A 177 -6.60 -8.56 -11.91
C ASP A 177 -5.96 -7.34 -12.58
N LEU A 178 -4.74 -6.99 -12.14
CA LEU A 178 -3.96 -5.94 -12.75
C LEU A 178 -3.20 -6.42 -14.01
N TRP A 179 -3.21 -7.74 -14.31
CA TRP A 179 -2.51 -8.36 -15.44
C TRP A 179 -3.41 -8.66 -16.64
N ASN A 180 -4.69 -8.31 -16.60
CA ASN A 180 -5.68 -8.59 -17.63
C ASN A 180 -5.44 -7.91 -18.99
N GLY A 181 -4.39 -7.10 -19.14
CA GLY A 181 -4.03 -6.41 -20.37
C GLY A 181 -4.79 -5.10 -20.61
N GLU A 182 -5.79 -4.76 -19.79
CA GLU A 182 -6.51 -3.49 -19.87
C GLU A 182 -5.76 -2.37 -19.13
N LEU A 183 -5.80 -1.14 -19.68
CA LEU A 183 -5.22 0.03 -19.02
C LEU A 183 -5.74 0.12 -17.58
N THR A 184 -4.83 0.12 -16.63
CA THR A 184 -5.17 0.25 -15.20
C THR A 184 -4.01 0.90 -14.43
N THR A 185 -4.19 1.07 -13.12
CA THR A 185 -3.14 1.61 -12.22
C THR A 185 -3.04 0.76 -10.96
N SER A 186 -1.94 0.92 -10.23
CA SER A 186 -1.96 0.61 -8.80
C SER A 186 -3.04 1.42 -8.08
N THR A 187 -3.28 1.17 -6.81
CA THR A 187 -3.88 2.18 -5.94
C THR A 187 -3.06 3.47 -6.01
N VAL A 188 -3.71 4.59 -5.73
CA VAL A 188 -3.03 5.88 -5.58
C VAL A 188 -2.61 6.02 -4.13
N ILE A 189 -1.32 5.93 -3.88
CA ILE A 189 -0.75 6.05 -2.54
C ILE A 189 -0.62 7.53 -2.19
N ILE A 190 -1.27 7.96 -1.12
CA ILE A 190 -1.01 9.28 -0.53
C ILE A 190 0.28 9.16 0.27
N ALA A 191 1.29 9.95 -0.08
CA ALA A 191 2.61 9.88 0.53
C ALA A 191 2.81 11.03 1.54
N LYS A 192 3.34 10.69 2.70
CA LYS A 192 3.92 11.68 3.63
C LYS A 192 5.25 12.19 3.10
N SER A 193 6.06 11.27 2.55
CA SER A 193 7.32 11.55 1.86
C SER A 193 7.64 10.43 0.88
N ILE A 194 8.50 10.75 -0.10
CA ILE A 194 9.14 9.76 -0.97
C ILE A 194 10.64 9.95 -0.80
N GLU A 195 11.31 8.93 -0.31
CA GLU A 195 12.69 9.00 0.12
C GLU A 195 13.58 8.15 -0.78
N PRO A 196 14.75 8.65 -1.22
CA PRO A 196 15.69 7.85 -1.98
C PRO A 196 16.36 6.81 -1.09
N LEU A 197 16.56 5.62 -1.62
CA LEU A 197 17.35 4.55 -1.02
C LEU A 197 18.70 4.46 -1.72
N ALA A 198 19.79 4.27 -0.95
CA ALA A 198 21.12 4.12 -1.51
C ALA A 198 21.26 2.87 -2.42
N ALA A 199 20.47 1.84 -2.14
CA ALA A 199 20.38 0.61 -2.94
C ALA A 199 19.01 -0.04 -2.71
N PRO A 200 18.55 -0.92 -3.62
CA PRO A 200 17.36 -1.74 -3.38
C PRO A 200 17.51 -2.56 -2.10
N LEU A 201 16.41 -2.73 -1.37
CA LEU A 201 16.38 -3.49 -0.14
C LEU A 201 16.54 -5.00 -0.41
N THR A 202 17.13 -5.70 0.53
CA THR A 202 17.08 -7.17 0.55
C THR A 202 15.65 -7.65 0.79
N PRO A 203 15.29 -8.90 0.38
CA PRO A 203 13.94 -9.43 0.63
C PRO A 203 13.51 -9.37 2.10
N GLN A 204 14.43 -9.57 3.04
CA GLN A 204 14.15 -9.48 4.47
C GLN A 204 13.83 -8.05 4.90
N GLN A 205 14.59 -7.07 4.43
CA GLN A 205 14.32 -5.65 4.70
C GLN A 205 13.01 -5.20 4.03
N GLN A 206 12.73 -5.70 2.80
CA GLN A 206 11.49 -5.43 2.07
C GLN A 206 10.27 -5.90 2.85
N ALA A 207 10.34 -7.03 3.58
CA ALA A 207 9.25 -7.56 4.39
C ALA A 207 8.80 -6.59 5.50
N GLU A 208 9.73 -5.79 6.02
CA GLU A 208 9.46 -4.78 7.06
C GLU A 208 9.14 -3.40 6.48
N ARG A 209 9.56 -3.15 5.24
CA ARG A 209 9.40 -1.88 4.51
C ARG A 209 8.68 -2.11 3.18
N PRO A 210 7.41 -2.51 3.18
CA PRO A 210 6.70 -3.00 2.00
C PRO A 210 6.47 -1.92 0.93
N TYR A 211 6.64 -0.66 1.27
CA TYR A 211 6.54 0.47 0.34
C TYR A 211 7.89 0.89 -0.27
N ALA A 212 8.96 0.15 0.01
CA ALA A 212 10.23 0.35 -0.67
C ALA A 212 10.17 -0.29 -2.07
N MET A 213 10.40 0.51 -3.11
CA MET A 213 10.32 0.11 -4.52
C MET A 213 11.63 0.49 -5.23
N GLY A 214 12.48 -0.50 -5.48
CA GLY A 214 13.79 -0.27 -6.08
C GLY A 214 14.66 0.63 -5.21
N THR A 215 15.00 1.82 -5.69
CA THR A 215 15.83 2.80 -4.99
C THR A 215 15.03 3.96 -4.36
N MET A 216 13.74 3.76 -4.12
CA MET A 216 12.90 4.71 -3.38
C MET A 216 12.02 3.99 -2.38
N GLU A 217 11.64 4.70 -1.33
CA GLU A 217 10.63 4.29 -0.39
C GLU A 217 9.53 5.33 -0.30
N ILE A 218 8.30 4.90 -0.40
CA ILE A 218 7.13 5.74 -0.16
C ILE A 218 6.74 5.57 1.30
N VAL A 219 6.73 6.65 2.05
CA VAL A 219 6.16 6.65 3.41
C VAL A 219 4.68 7.00 3.28
N PRO A 220 3.76 6.05 3.44
CA PRO A 220 2.34 6.32 3.24
C PRO A 220 1.78 7.24 4.32
N LEU A 221 0.89 8.15 3.93
CA LEU A 221 0.08 8.93 4.85
C LEU A 221 -1.25 8.21 5.06
N LEU A 222 -1.48 7.79 6.32
CA LEU A 222 -2.67 7.03 6.69
C LEU A 222 -3.83 7.97 7.08
N GLY A 223 -4.25 8.80 6.15
CA GLY A 223 -5.34 9.72 6.39
C GLY A 223 -5.57 10.65 5.21
N SER A 224 -6.73 11.30 5.23
CA SER A 224 -7.14 12.21 4.16
C SER A 224 -7.37 13.65 4.67
N ARG A 225 -6.87 13.97 5.87
CA ARG A 225 -7.03 15.30 6.47
C ARG A 225 -5.70 16.04 6.46
N PHE A 226 -5.70 17.20 5.85
CA PHE A 226 -4.54 18.05 5.63
C PHE A 226 -4.75 19.44 6.22
N THR A 227 -3.68 20.21 6.34
CA THR A 227 -3.73 21.64 6.65
C THR A 227 -3.18 22.44 5.49
N LYS A 228 -3.39 23.75 5.50
CA LYS A 228 -2.85 24.65 4.45
C LYS A 228 -1.31 24.69 4.40
N GLN A 229 -0.63 24.29 5.47
CA GLN A 229 0.83 24.23 5.54
C GLN A 229 1.41 22.95 4.97
N THR A 230 0.57 21.98 4.60
CA THR A 230 0.98 20.69 4.08
C THR A 230 0.83 20.60 2.56
N GLU A 231 1.39 19.55 1.99
CA GLU A 231 1.22 19.17 0.59
C GLU A 231 0.43 17.89 0.48
N LEU A 232 -0.42 17.79 -0.53
CA LEU A 232 -1.00 16.52 -0.97
C LEU A 232 -0.04 15.88 -1.97
N SER A 233 0.70 14.89 -1.51
CA SER A 233 1.62 14.12 -2.34
C SER A 233 1.00 12.79 -2.71
N THR A 234 1.02 12.45 -4.00
CA THR A 234 0.45 11.20 -4.52
C THR A 234 1.49 10.44 -5.33
N PHE A 235 1.35 9.13 -5.34
CA PHE A 235 2.15 8.23 -6.17
C PHE A 235 1.29 7.09 -6.70
N MET A 236 1.48 6.70 -7.95
CA MET A 236 0.87 5.52 -8.55
C MET A 236 1.72 4.97 -9.70
N LEU A 237 1.53 3.70 -9.99
CA LEU A 237 2.05 3.02 -11.18
C LEU A 237 0.93 2.85 -12.20
N ILE A 238 1.26 3.01 -13.48
CA ILE A 238 0.32 2.84 -14.59
C ILE A 238 0.69 1.57 -15.34
N TYR A 239 -0.28 0.70 -15.56
CA TYR A 239 -0.11 -0.62 -16.11
C TYR A 239 -0.84 -0.80 -17.42
N ASN A 240 -0.31 -1.69 -18.27
CA ASN A 240 -0.92 -2.16 -19.51
C ASN A 240 -1.17 -1.05 -20.55
N ALA A 241 -0.46 0.09 -20.47
CA ALA A 241 -0.48 1.08 -21.54
C ALA A 241 0.06 0.47 -22.84
N LYS A 242 -0.54 0.80 -23.96
CA LYS A 242 -0.09 0.34 -25.29
C LYS A 242 1.16 1.11 -25.71
N THR A 243 1.92 0.50 -26.60
CA THR A 243 3.12 1.08 -27.20
C THR A 243 2.95 1.26 -28.70
N ASP A 244 3.67 2.21 -29.25
CA ASP A 244 3.82 2.41 -30.70
C ASP A 244 4.80 1.36 -31.32
N ALA A 245 5.09 1.52 -32.62
CA ALA A 245 6.01 0.64 -33.35
C ALA A 245 7.47 0.71 -32.81
N ALA A 246 7.83 1.76 -32.08
CA ALA A 246 9.12 1.94 -31.42
C ALA A 246 9.12 1.45 -29.93
N ASN A 247 8.08 0.72 -29.53
CA ASN A 247 7.88 0.26 -28.15
C ASN A 247 7.81 1.41 -27.11
N LYS A 248 7.33 2.59 -27.51
CA LYS A 248 7.17 3.72 -26.59
C LYS A 248 5.69 3.96 -26.30
N PRO A 249 5.32 4.19 -25.04
CA PRO A 249 3.95 4.61 -24.68
C PRO A 249 3.70 6.07 -25.05
N ASP A 250 2.41 6.45 -25.10
CA ASP A 250 1.96 7.85 -25.09
C ASP A 250 0.78 7.99 -24.13
N VAL A 251 1.10 8.25 -22.87
CA VAL A 251 0.13 8.39 -21.78
C VAL A 251 0.15 9.83 -21.25
N THR A 252 -1.05 10.36 -20.99
CA THR A 252 -1.20 11.65 -20.31
C THR A 252 -1.91 11.44 -18.99
N VAL A 253 -1.42 12.09 -17.93
CA VAL A 253 -2.03 12.08 -16.59
C VAL A 253 -2.43 13.51 -16.22
N GLU A 254 -3.71 13.72 -15.90
CA GLU A 254 -4.29 14.99 -15.48
C GLU A 254 -4.76 14.89 -14.02
N TYR A 255 -4.49 15.94 -13.24
CA TYR A 255 -4.90 16.03 -11.83
C TYR A 255 -5.88 17.20 -11.69
N ASN A 256 -7.17 16.89 -11.50
CA ASN A 256 -8.27 17.85 -11.43
C ASN A 256 -8.84 17.88 -10.00
N PHE A 257 -8.93 19.05 -9.42
CA PHE A 257 -9.45 19.24 -8.06
C PHE A 257 -10.87 19.80 -8.11
N TYR A 258 -11.75 19.19 -7.37
CA TYR A 258 -13.14 19.60 -7.20
C TYR A 258 -13.40 19.89 -5.73
N ALA A 259 -13.95 21.08 -5.43
CA ALA A 259 -14.41 21.44 -4.09
C ALA A 259 -15.84 20.94 -3.89
N LYS A 260 -16.12 20.36 -2.71
CA LYS A 260 -17.46 19.92 -2.31
C LYS A 260 -18.14 21.00 -1.49
N GLN A 261 -19.22 21.55 -1.98
CA GLN A 261 -19.97 22.62 -1.32
C GLN A 261 -21.48 22.35 -1.41
N GLY A 262 -22.16 22.27 -0.26
CA GLY A 262 -23.61 22.11 -0.22
C GLY A 262 -24.14 20.86 -0.93
N GLY A 263 -23.38 19.77 -0.95
CA GLY A 263 -23.74 18.52 -1.63
C GLY A 263 -23.44 18.49 -3.14
N ALA A 264 -22.90 19.58 -3.71
CA ALA A 264 -22.47 19.66 -5.12
C ALA A 264 -20.95 19.73 -5.23
N GLU A 265 -20.42 19.24 -6.34
CA GLU A 265 -19.00 19.40 -6.68
C GLU A 265 -18.81 20.51 -7.70
N LYS A 266 -17.81 21.35 -7.46
CA LYS A 266 -17.38 22.40 -8.39
C LYS A 266 -15.92 22.21 -8.73
N PHE A 267 -15.58 22.32 -10.01
CA PHE A 267 -14.19 22.42 -10.43
C PHE A 267 -13.49 23.56 -9.68
N PHE A 268 -12.36 23.26 -9.06
CA PHE A 268 -11.60 24.22 -8.27
C PHE A 268 -10.27 24.57 -8.94
N ASN A 269 -9.46 23.56 -9.30
CA ASN A 269 -8.12 23.77 -9.85
C ASN A 269 -7.65 22.51 -10.59
N LYS A 270 -6.54 22.62 -11.31
CA LYS A 270 -5.83 21.50 -11.92
C LYS A 270 -4.33 21.77 -11.98
N THR A 271 -3.53 20.73 -12.08
CA THR A 271 -2.10 20.85 -12.41
C THR A 271 -1.89 20.83 -13.93
N ASN A 272 -0.68 21.14 -14.38
CA ASN A 272 -0.31 20.86 -15.75
C ASN A 272 -0.33 19.35 -15.99
N PRO A 273 -0.85 18.88 -17.13
CA PRO A 273 -0.82 17.45 -17.46
C PRO A 273 0.61 16.92 -17.51
N GLN A 274 0.81 15.70 -16.99
CA GLN A 274 2.06 14.97 -17.16
C GLN A 274 1.99 14.14 -18.43
N ALA A 275 2.96 14.30 -19.32
CA ALA A 275 3.12 13.45 -20.49
C ALA A 275 4.17 12.37 -20.19
N LEU A 276 3.84 11.12 -20.45
CA LEU A 276 4.70 9.95 -20.31
C LEU A 276 4.83 9.30 -21.70
N ASN A 277 5.80 9.78 -22.47
CA ASN A 277 5.98 9.41 -23.89
C ASN A 277 7.48 9.43 -24.27
N ALA A 278 7.78 9.19 -25.53
CA ALA A 278 9.15 9.12 -26.05
C ALA A 278 10.00 10.38 -25.78
N GLN A 279 9.37 11.57 -25.63
CA GLN A 279 10.09 12.83 -25.38
C GLN A 279 10.39 13.05 -23.89
N THR A 280 9.59 12.46 -22.99
CA THR A 280 9.66 12.71 -21.54
C THR A 280 10.23 11.55 -20.74
N LEU A 281 10.13 10.33 -21.29
CA LEU A 281 10.70 9.13 -20.67
C LEU A 281 12.19 9.01 -21.02
N PRO A 282 13.00 8.38 -20.14
CA PRO A 282 14.39 8.10 -20.47
C PRO A 282 14.53 7.30 -21.77
N PRO A 283 15.55 7.55 -22.58
CA PRO A 283 15.76 6.83 -23.86
C PRO A 283 15.75 5.32 -23.71
N GLN A 284 16.29 4.80 -22.58
CA GLN A 284 16.36 3.37 -22.24
C GLN A 284 15.06 2.81 -21.70
N PHE A 285 13.99 3.60 -21.57
CA PHE A 285 12.72 3.09 -21.05
C PHE A 285 12.17 1.99 -21.96
N ASP A 286 11.90 0.82 -21.38
CA ASP A 286 11.39 -0.37 -22.07
C ASP A 286 10.53 -1.21 -21.11
N PHE A 287 9.30 -1.48 -21.49
CA PHE A 287 8.40 -2.34 -20.73
C PHE A 287 8.90 -3.80 -20.68
N ALA A 288 9.54 -4.29 -21.75
CA ALA A 288 10.05 -5.65 -21.79
C ALA A 288 11.21 -5.86 -20.80
N ALA A 289 11.94 -4.78 -20.47
CA ALA A 289 12.96 -4.78 -19.42
C ALA A 289 12.36 -4.64 -18.01
N GLY A 290 11.03 -4.61 -17.88
CA GLY A 290 10.34 -4.50 -16.59
C GLY A 290 10.18 -3.05 -16.07
N HIS A 291 10.50 -2.04 -16.89
CA HIS A 291 10.29 -0.64 -16.49
C HIS A 291 8.80 -0.34 -16.37
N GLN A 292 8.44 0.53 -15.43
CA GLN A 292 7.04 0.87 -15.15
C GLN A 292 6.81 2.37 -15.30
N LEU A 293 5.65 2.74 -15.84
CA LEU A 293 5.21 4.13 -15.85
C LEU A 293 4.82 4.53 -14.43
N GLN A 294 5.42 5.62 -13.97
CA GLN A 294 5.17 6.21 -12.66
C GLN A 294 4.54 7.58 -12.84
N SER A 295 3.56 7.89 -12.02
CA SER A 295 2.96 9.22 -11.95
C SER A 295 2.77 9.62 -10.49
N GLY A 296 3.01 10.88 -10.21
CA GLY A 296 2.83 11.46 -8.90
C GLY A 296 2.87 12.97 -8.95
N GLN A 297 2.24 13.60 -7.98
CA GLN A 297 2.24 15.05 -7.79
C GLN A 297 2.34 15.40 -6.32
N ALA A 298 3.11 16.43 -6.01
CA ALA A 298 3.11 17.11 -4.72
C ALA A 298 2.45 18.47 -4.92
N VAL A 299 1.27 18.66 -4.36
CA VAL A 299 0.45 19.86 -4.54
C VAL A 299 0.37 20.62 -3.21
N PRO A 300 0.99 21.82 -3.11
CA PRO A 300 0.86 22.66 -1.92
C PRO A 300 -0.60 23.09 -1.70
N LEU A 301 -1.10 22.91 -0.50
CA LEU A 301 -2.50 23.22 -0.16
C LEU A 301 -2.70 24.64 0.37
N ALA A 302 -1.68 25.48 0.36
CA ALA A 302 -1.74 26.85 0.89
C ALA A 302 -2.83 27.73 0.26
N THR A 303 -3.16 27.47 -1.02
CA THR A 303 -4.20 28.22 -1.75
C THR A 303 -5.58 27.58 -1.71
N PHE A 304 -5.70 26.39 -1.09
CA PHE A 304 -6.98 25.70 -0.98
C PHE A 304 -7.77 26.27 0.20
N PRO A 305 -8.99 26.76 0.01
CA PRO A 305 -9.90 27.05 1.11
C PRO A 305 -10.12 25.82 2.01
N GLU A 306 -10.52 26.07 3.25
CA GLU A 306 -10.95 24.98 4.13
C GLU A 306 -12.21 24.31 3.57
N GLY A 307 -12.23 22.97 3.62
CA GLY A 307 -13.37 22.20 3.11
C GLY A 307 -12.97 20.83 2.59
N ASP A 308 -13.95 20.17 2.02
CA ASP A 308 -13.80 18.84 1.43
C ASP A 308 -13.56 18.94 -0.07
N TYR A 309 -12.71 18.07 -0.56
CA TYR A 309 -12.29 18.01 -1.95
C TYR A 309 -12.30 16.60 -2.49
N ARG A 310 -12.45 16.49 -3.81
CA ARG A 310 -12.12 15.30 -4.58
C ARG A 310 -11.02 15.64 -5.58
N LEU A 311 -9.92 14.93 -5.53
CA LEU A 311 -8.92 14.87 -6.58
C LEU A 311 -9.30 13.77 -7.56
N GLU A 312 -9.54 14.13 -8.81
CA GLU A 312 -9.68 13.21 -9.93
C GLU A 312 -8.34 13.10 -10.67
N ILE A 313 -7.80 11.90 -10.74
CA ILE A 313 -6.61 11.60 -11.54
C ILE A 313 -7.07 10.85 -12.79
N LYS A 314 -6.95 11.51 -13.93
CA LYS A 314 -7.37 10.99 -15.22
C LYS A 314 -6.16 10.52 -16.01
N VAL A 315 -6.10 9.25 -16.35
CA VAL A 315 -5.03 8.61 -17.11
C VAL A 315 -5.56 8.27 -18.49
N THR A 316 -4.94 8.85 -19.52
CA THR A 316 -5.31 8.62 -20.92
C THR A 316 -4.16 7.97 -21.69
N ASP A 317 -4.35 6.76 -22.16
CA ASP A 317 -3.51 6.09 -23.15
C ASP A 317 -3.97 6.54 -24.54
N LYS A 318 -3.18 7.37 -25.21
CA LYS A 318 -3.53 7.94 -26.51
C LYS A 318 -3.41 6.91 -27.64
N ILE A 319 -2.52 5.92 -27.49
CA ILE A 319 -2.31 4.88 -28.49
C ILE A 319 -3.53 3.95 -28.50
N ALA A 320 -4.00 3.54 -27.32
CA ALA A 320 -5.20 2.71 -27.20
C ALA A 320 -6.51 3.51 -27.27
N SER A 321 -6.46 4.85 -27.22
CA SER A 321 -7.62 5.74 -27.05
C SER A 321 -8.49 5.34 -25.85
N LYS A 322 -7.84 4.94 -24.75
CA LYS A 322 -8.46 4.52 -23.49
C LYS A 322 -8.21 5.52 -22.39
N THR A 323 -9.24 5.78 -21.58
CA THR A 323 -9.13 6.67 -20.41
C THR A 323 -9.70 5.98 -19.19
N ILE A 324 -9.01 6.10 -18.07
CA ILE A 324 -9.48 5.68 -16.74
C ILE A 324 -9.32 6.82 -15.74
N THR A 325 -10.09 6.78 -14.66
CA THR A 325 -10.01 7.75 -13.57
C THR A 325 -9.77 7.06 -12.23
N ARG A 326 -9.11 7.80 -11.33
CA ARG A 326 -8.96 7.47 -9.91
C ARG A 326 -9.31 8.67 -9.08
N ASP A 327 -10.11 8.46 -8.04
CA ASP A 327 -10.58 9.52 -7.18
C ASP A 327 -9.98 9.41 -5.78
N ILE A 328 -9.57 10.53 -5.21
CA ILE A 328 -9.14 10.67 -3.82
C ILE A 328 -9.98 11.76 -3.17
N ASN A 329 -10.66 11.41 -2.09
CA ASN A 329 -11.33 12.39 -1.25
C ASN A 329 -10.40 12.85 -0.14
N PHE A 330 -10.33 14.15 0.09
CA PHE A 330 -9.52 14.72 1.16
C PHE A 330 -10.15 15.98 1.73
N THR A 331 -9.75 16.34 2.94
CA THR A 331 -10.21 17.54 3.63
C THR A 331 -9.04 18.47 3.91
N VAL A 332 -9.19 19.74 3.62
CA VAL A 332 -8.29 20.79 4.08
C VAL A 332 -8.90 21.42 5.32
N ALA A 333 -8.26 21.24 6.46
CA ALA A 333 -8.68 21.80 7.73
C ALA A 333 -8.03 23.16 7.98
N GLY A 334 -8.64 23.93 8.86
CA GLY A 334 -8.02 25.12 9.45
C GLY A 334 -6.73 24.79 10.19
N SER A 335 -5.90 25.81 10.32
CA SER A 335 -4.62 25.74 11.07
C SER A 335 -4.86 25.57 12.56
#